data_49e4687a8cb2d51f3e6f522b89130066
#
_entry.id   49e4687a8cb2d51f3e6f522b89130066
#
_cell.length_a   1.000
_cell.length_b   1.000
_cell.length_c   1.000
_cell.angle_alpha   90.00
_cell.angle_beta   90.00
_cell.angle_gamma   90.00
#
_symmetry.space_group_name_H-M   'P 1'
#
loop_
_entity.id
_entity.type
_entity.pdbx_description
1 polymer ?
#
loop_
_entity_poly.entity_id
_entity_poly.type
_entity_poly.pdbx_seq_one_letter_code
_entity_poly.pdbx_strand_id
1 'polypeptide(L)'
;MSIEINQSAKVVGRRKIKSLRWWMLALFLLGVTVNYITRNSLGILAPELKTSLNMTTEQYSWIVASFQLAYTLFQPLCGWLIDVIGLKMGFLICASVWAVVCMMHAGAGTWFQLAVLRFFMGSAEAAATPANAKAISDWFPKKERPIAAGWAGVGFSIGAMLAPPIIVLAHVALGWQGAFLFSGALAMIWVLLWWRFYHSPDTHPNLSEEEFEFIHQDNEPVLPRLPFLKSLAILSKNKKFYGIAIPAFLAEPAWAVFSFWVPLYLATERGMDLKQIAMFAWLPFLAADIGSVASGYLTKLYQKWFGCSRINSVVASSVTGAFMMISLAFVAITQNPYLAIALISIGGFGHQVISCMLSALVVESFDKNQVATVNGLRGSSAWIASFLFTLLIGAVSDTIGFNPLFIAMGFFDLIGAVFLIALFAERRNKKQSAA
;
A
#
# COMPACT_ATOMS: atom_id res chain seq x y z
N MET A 1 56.73 7.93 18.72
CA MET A 1 56.71 8.47 17.35
C MET A 1 55.31 8.23 16.80
N SER A 2 54.42 9.18 17.12
CA SER A 2 52.98 9.17 16.86
C SER A 2 52.75 9.68 15.43
N ILE A 3 52.16 8.85 14.58
CA ILE A 3 51.74 9.25 13.25
C ILE A 3 50.36 9.89 13.39
N GLU A 4 50.30 11.20 13.45
CA GLU A 4 49.06 11.96 13.26
C GLU A 4 48.62 11.82 11.80
N ILE A 5 47.58 11.04 11.58
CA ILE A 5 46.89 10.99 10.29
C ILE A 5 46.06 12.25 10.16
N ASN A 6 46.62 13.21 9.40
CA ASN A 6 46.02 14.47 9.04
C ASN A 6 44.82 14.23 8.11
N GLN A 7 43.58 14.12 8.69
CA GLN A 7 42.31 14.01 7.96
C GLN A 7 41.69 15.37 7.65
N SER A 8 42.46 16.28 7.06
CA SER A 8 41.89 17.50 6.47
C SER A 8 41.96 17.46 4.94
N ALA A 9 41.23 16.51 4.34
CA ALA A 9 40.81 16.69 2.96
C ALA A 9 39.73 17.78 2.94
N LYS A 10 40.10 19.01 2.58
CA LYS A 10 39.18 20.11 2.28
C LYS A 10 38.05 19.60 1.34
N VAL A 11 36.86 19.35 1.89
CA VAL A 11 35.64 19.19 1.11
C VAL A 11 35.40 20.55 0.45
N VAL A 12 35.70 20.63 -0.84
CA VAL A 12 35.38 21.78 -1.71
C VAL A 12 33.88 22.07 -1.49
N GLY A 13 33.57 23.31 -1.11
CA GLY A 13 32.26 23.76 -0.64
C GLY A 13 31.11 23.42 -1.53
N ARG A 14 30.56 22.22 -1.37
CA ARG A 14 29.29 21.85 -1.99
C ARG A 14 28.16 22.62 -1.32
N ARG A 15 27.29 23.21 -2.13
CA ARG A 15 26.14 24.01 -1.67
C ARG A 15 25.27 23.16 -0.76
N LYS A 16 25.15 23.54 0.52
CA LYS A 16 24.22 22.90 1.47
C LYS A 16 22.78 23.18 1.06
N ILE A 17 21.94 22.14 1.11
CA ILE A 17 20.52 22.23 0.72
C ILE A 17 19.68 22.29 1.98
N LYS A 18 18.84 23.33 2.10
CA LYS A 18 17.94 23.51 3.23
C LYS A 18 16.84 22.45 3.21
N SER A 19 16.56 21.88 4.36
CA SER A 19 15.49 20.87 4.55
C SER A 19 15.64 19.67 3.62
N LEU A 20 16.87 19.17 3.50
CA LEU A 20 17.25 18.09 2.58
C LEU A 20 16.46 16.81 2.82
N ARG A 21 16.05 16.51 4.07
CA ARG A 21 15.22 15.36 4.44
C ARG A 21 13.92 15.30 3.64
N TRP A 22 13.29 16.45 3.37
CA TRP A 22 12.07 16.54 2.58
C TRP A 22 12.30 16.26 1.09
N TRP A 23 13.46 16.64 0.55
CA TRP A 23 13.86 16.31 -0.81
C TRP A 23 14.13 14.81 -0.98
N MET A 24 14.71 14.16 0.04
CA MET A 24 14.91 12.71 0.04
C MET A 24 13.57 11.97 0.13
N LEU A 25 12.65 12.48 0.94
CA LEU A 25 11.29 11.97 0.98
C LEU A 25 10.56 12.16 -0.36
N ALA A 26 10.66 13.33 -0.98
CA ALA A 26 10.06 13.61 -2.29
C ALA A 26 10.60 12.68 -3.39
N LEU A 27 11.91 12.39 -3.38
CA LEU A 27 12.52 11.44 -4.29
C LEU A 27 11.97 10.01 -4.05
N PHE A 28 11.80 9.61 -2.78
CA PHE A 28 11.16 8.34 -2.42
C PHE A 28 9.70 8.29 -2.89
N LEU A 29 8.93 9.36 -2.63
CA LEU A 29 7.53 9.51 -3.06
C LEU A 29 7.37 9.34 -4.58
N LEU A 30 8.25 9.96 -5.36
CA LEU A 30 8.26 9.80 -6.81
C LEU A 30 8.44 8.32 -7.20
N GLY A 31 9.32 7.59 -6.51
CA GLY A 31 9.52 6.17 -6.74
C GLY A 31 8.30 5.31 -6.44
N VAL A 32 7.64 5.61 -5.33
CA VAL A 32 6.40 4.92 -4.96
C VAL A 32 5.27 5.24 -5.93
N THR A 33 5.19 6.48 -6.40
CA THR A 33 4.24 6.88 -7.46
C THR A 33 4.44 6.05 -8.73
N VAL A 34 5.69 5.95 -9.19
CA VAL A 34 6.03 5.14 -10.38
C VAL A 34 5.78 3.65 -10.13
N ASN A 35 6.09 3.15 -8.92
CA ASN A 35 5.79 1.77 -8.52
C ASN A 35 4.30 1.44 -8.67
N TYR A 36 3.39 2.34 -8.23
CA TYR A 36 1.95 2.14 -8.38
C TYR A 36 1.47 2.26 -9.83
N ILE A 37 2.11 3.08 -10.66
CA ILE A 37 1.82 3.12 -12.10
C ILE A 37 2.17 1.77 -12.74
N THR A 38 3.36 1.21 -12.47
CA THR A 38 3.78 -0.09 -13.00
C THR A 38 2.92 -1.24 -12.46
N ARG A 39 2.56 -1.22 -11.19
CA ARG A 39 1.70 -2.23 -10.54
C ARG A 39 0.32 -2.30 -11.17
N ASN A 40 -0.34 -1.15 -11.34
CA ASN A 40 -1.71 -1.08 -11.82
C ASN A 40 -1.83 -1.27 -13.34
N SER A 41 -0.74 -1.22 -14.09
CA SER A 41 -0.75 -1.38 -15.56
C SER A 41 -1.44 -2.68 -16.00
N LEU A 42 -1.25 -3.79 -15.29
CA LEU A 42 -1.92 -5.05 -15.60
C LEU A 42 -3.45 -4.94 -15.48
N GLY A 43 -3.93 -4.38 -14.38
CA GLY A 43 -5.38 -4.23 -14.12
C GLY A 43 -6.04 -3.32 -15.15
N ILE A 44 -5.38 -2.22 -15.51
CA ILE A 44 -5.89 -1.25 -16.50
C ILE A 44 -5.94 -1.88 -17.90
N LEU A 45 -4.91 -2.66 -18.27
CA LEU A 45 -4.81 -3.34 -19.56
C LEU A 45 -5.52 -4.72 -19.58
N ALA A 46 -6.15 -5.15 -18.47
CA ALA A 46 -6.75 -6.47 -18.36
C ALA A 46 -7.75 -6.80 -19.48
N PRO A 47 -8.68 -5.88 -19.89
CA PRO A 47 -9.60 -6.16 -20.97
C PRO A 47 -8.87 -6.46 -22.29
N GLU A 48 -7.85 -5.65 -22.61
CA GLU A 48 -7.05 -5.80 -23.82
C GLU A 48 -6.20 -7.06 -23.80
N LEU A 49 -5.54 -7.35 -22.67
CA LEU A 49 -4.72 -8.55 -22.52
C LEU A 49 -5.54 -9.83 -22.61
N LYS A 50 -6.75 -9.86 -22.04
CA LYS A 50 -7.66 -10.99 -22.17
C LYS A 50 -8.01 -11.27 -23.62
N THR A 51 -8.30 -10.23 -24.38
CA THR A 51 -8.64 -10.35 -25.82
C THR A 51 -7.41 -10.73 -26.66
N SER A 52 -6.30 -10.02 -26.50
CA SER A 52 -5.10 -10.20 -27.33
C SER A 52 -4.42 -11.56 -27.10
N LEU A 53 -4.44 -12.09 -25.88
CA LEU A 53 -3.83 -13.37 -25.51
C LEU A 53 -4.86 -14.51 -25.36
N ASN A 54 -6.12 -14.27 -25.70
CA ASN A 54 -7.23 -15.22 -25.60
C ASN A 54 -7.28 -15.92 -24.24
N MET A 55 -7.24 -15.12 -23.16
CA MET A 55 -7.18 -15.62 -21.79
C MET A 55 -8.56 -15.75 -21.16
N THR A 56 -8.75 -16.80 -20.35
CA THR A 56 -9.91 -16.93 -19.47
C THR A 56 -9.75 -16.00 -18.24
N THR A 57 -10.85 -15.72 -17.54
CA THR A 57 -10.80 -14.96 -16.29
C THR A 57 -10.03 -15.70 -15.20
N GLU A 58 -10.10 -17.04 -15.19
CA GLU A 58 -9.28 -17.88 -14.31
C GLU A 58 -7.79 -17.69 -14.57
N GLN A 59 -7.36 -17.74 -15.83
CA GLN A 59 -5.93 -17.50 -16.18
C GLN A 59 -5.47 -16.10 -15.77
N TYR A 60 -6.30 -15.07 -15.95
CA TYR A 60 -6.02 -13.73 -15.46
C TYR A 60 -5.90 -13.69 -13.93
N SER A 61 -6.75 -14.40 -13.20
CA SER A 61 -6.67 -14.47 -11.74
C SER A 61 -5.34 -15.05 -11.25
N TRP A 62 -4.81 -16.08 -11.93
CA TRP A 62 -3.49 -16.64 -11.62
C TRP A 62 -2.35 -15.65 -11.84
N ILE A 63 -2.45 -14.78 -12.86
CA ILE A 63 -1.47 -13.72 -13.10
C ILE A 63 -1.46 -12.71 -11.94
N VAL A 64 -2.64 -12.28 -11.47
CA VAL A 64 -2.77 -11.36 -10.33
C VAL A 64 -2.35 -12.04 -9.02
N ALA A 65 -2.79 -13.29 -8.81
CA ALA A 65 -2.47 -14.07 -7.61
C ALA A 65 -0.96 -14.33 -7.47
N SER A 66 -0.26 -14.58 -8.57
CA SER A 66 1.20 -14.77 -8.58
C SER A 66 1.93 -13.57 -8.00
N PHE A 67 1.52 -12.35 -8.35
CA PHE A 67 2.05 -11.12 -7.79
C PHE A 67 1.78 -11.01 -6.28
N GLN A 68 0.55 -11.28 -5.86
CA GLN A 68 0.13 -11.16 -4.45
C GLN A 68 0.85 -12.18 -3.57
N LEU A 69 1.01 -13.41 -4.05
CA LEU A 69 1.76 -14.46 -3.38
C LEU A 69 3.22 -14.06 -3.21
N ALA A 70 3.85 -13.64 -4.31
CA ALA A 70 5.24 -13.19 -4.28
C ALA A 70 5.44 -12.02 -3.32
N TYR A 71 4.55 -11.01 -3.37
CA TYR A 71 4.60 -9.86 -2.48
C TYR A 71 4.52 -10.27 -1.02
N THR A 72 3.62 -11.20 -0.67
CA THR A 72 3.47 -11.73 0.70
C THR A 72 4.75 -12.41 1.19
N LEU A 73 5.36 -13.26 0.35
CA LEU A 73 6.54 -14.06 0.73
C LEU A 73 7.81 -13.22 0.78
N PHE A 74 7.99 -12.30 -0.15
CA PHE A 74 9.24 -11.56 -0.31
C PHE A 74 9.31 -10.26 0.49
N GLN A 75 8.21 -9.74 1.02
CA GLN A 75 8.22 -8.51 1.81
C GLN A 75 9.15 -8.58 3.03
N PRO A 76 9.16 -9.64 3.86
CA PRO A 76 10.12 -9.77 4.94
C PRO A 76 11.57 -9.91 4.46
N LEU A 77 11.79 -10.61 3.34
CA LEU A 77 13.12 -10.80 2.75
C LEU A 77 13.70 -9.48 2.20
N CYS A 78 12.86 -8.68 1.54
CA CYS A 78 13.23 -7.34 1.08
C CYS A 78 13.56 -6.40 2.25
N GLY A 79 12.79 -6.47 3.34
CA GLY A 79 13.08 -5.72 4.56
C GLY A 79 14.43 -6.09 5.15
N TRP A 80 14.71 -7.39 5.28
CA TRP A 80 16.01 -7.89 5.73
C TRP A 80 17.15 -7.44 4.81
N LEU A 81 16.98 -7.55 3.50
CA LEU A 81 17.97 -7.10 2.51
C LEU A 81 18.31 -5.62 2.71
N ILE A 82 17.28 -4.77 2.85
CA ILE A 82 17.45 -3.32 3.09
C ILE A 82 18.18 -3.06 4.41
N ASP A 83 17.89 -3.82 5.45
CA ASP A 83 18.56 -3.68 6.75
C ASP A 83 20.05 -4.09 6.69
N VAL A 84 20.40 -5.10 5.88
CA VAL A 84 21.77 -5.61 5.74
C VAL A 84 22.65 -4.71 4.87
N ILE A 85 22.18 -4.34 3.67
CA ILE A 85 23.00 -3.60 2.69
C ILE A 85 22.68 -2.11 2.62
N GLY A 86 21.76 -1.65 3.47
CA GLY A 86 21.30 -0.25 3.54
C GLY A 86 20.22 0.08 2.52
N LEU A 87 19.43 1.10 2.83
CA LEU A 87 18.27 1.50 2.03
C LEU A 87 18.65 1.87 0.59
N LYS A 88 19.76 2.61 0.39
CA LYS A 88 20.18 3.03 -0.95
C LYS A 88 20.30 1.84 -1.90
N MET A 89 21.12 0.86 -1.55
CA MET A 89 21.43 -0.27 -2.40
C MET A 89 20.32 -1.33 -2.42
N GLY A 90 19.71 -1.61 -1.25
CA GLY A 90 18.63 -2.58 -1.16
C GLY A 90 17.42 -2.19 -2.00
N PHE A 91 17.00 -0.93 -1.93
CA PHE A 91 15.88 -0.45 -2.72
C PHE A 91 16.25 -0.26 -4.21
N LEU A 92 17.50 0.16 -4.50
CA LEU A 92 18.01 0.24 -5.88
C LEU A 92 17.93 -1.10 -6.62
N ILE A 93 18.40 -2.18 -5.99
CA ILE A 93 18.38 -3.52 -6.59
C ILE A 93 16.94 -3.96 -6.85
N CYS A 94 16.06 -3.87 -5.85
CA CYS A 94 14.67 -4.24 -6.01
C CYS A 94 13.99 -3.39 -7.09
N ALA A 95 14.22 -2.08 -7.10
CA ALA A 95 13.65 -1.17 -8.09
C ALA A 95 14.12 -1.48 -9.52
N SER A 96 15.40 -1.79 -9.69
CA SER A 96 15.95 -2.17 -10.99
C SER A 96 15.30 -3.47 -11.51
N VAL A 97 15.12 -4.45 -10.61
CA VAL A 97 14.46 -5.72 -10.97
C VAL A 97 13.02 -5.47 -11.40
N TRP A 98 12.19 -4.73 -10.63
CA TRP A 98 10.81 -4.50 -11.06
C TRP A 98 10.71 -3.68 -12.34
N ALA A 99 11.60 -2.70 -12.57
CA ALA A 99 11.62 -1.90 -13.80
C ALA A 99 11.90 -2.77 -15.02
N VAL A 100 12.93 -3.62 -14.95
CA VAL A 100 13.28 -4.56 -16.03
C VAL A 100 12.16 -5.56 -16.24
N VAL A 101 11.66 -6.20 -15.18
CA VAL A 101 10.59 -7.18 -15.29
C VAL A 101 9.31 -6.55 -15.84
N CYS A 102 9.00 -5.28 -15.49
CA CYS A 102 7.89 -4.55 -16.09
C CYS A 102 8.04 -4.43 -17.60
N MET A 103 9.22 -4.05 -18.09
CA MET A 103 9.48 -4.01 -19.55
C MET A 103 9.38 -5.39 -20.22
N MET A 104 9.81 -6.45 -19.53
CA MET A 104 9.73 -7.83 -20.05
C MET A 104 8.29 -8.29 -20.28
N HIS A 105 7.28 -7.71 -19.62
CA HIS A 105 5.87 -8.02 -19.90
C HIS A 105 5.49 -7.77 -21.36
N ALA A 106 6.14 -6.83 -22.02
CA ALA A 106 5.91 -6.54 -23.45
C ALA A 106 6.22 -7.74 -24.39
N GLY A 107 7.10 -8.65 -23.98
CA GLY A 107 7.46 -9.85 -24.73
C GLY A 107 6.61 -11.08 -24.37
N ALA A 108 5.65 -10.97 -23.47
CA ALA A 108 4.85 -12.11 -23.07
C ALA A 108 3.82 -12.49 -24.15
N GLY A 109 3.89 -13.73 -24.64
CA GLY A 109 2.94 -14.30 -25.61
C GLY A 109 1.89 -15.21 -24.99
N THR A 110 1.99 -15.52 -23.68
CA THR A 110 1.06 -16.40 -22.98
C THR A 110 0.74 -15.89 -21.58
N TRP A 111 -0.42 -16.29 -21.06
CA TRP A 111 -0.81 -15.97 -19.68
C TRP A 111 0.19 -16.49 -18.64
N PHE A 112 0.79 -17.67 -18.88
CA PHE A 112 1.77 -18.25 -17.96
C PHE A 112 3.05 -17.41 -17.87
N GLN A 113 3.54 -16.90 -19.02
CA GLN A 113 4.67 -15.97 -19.02
C GLN A 113 4.35 -14.69 -18.24
N LEU A 114 3.15 -14.14 -18.40
CA LEU A 114 2.69 -13.00 -17.59
C LEU A 114 2.66 -13.34 -16.11
N ALA A 115 2.17 -14.53 -15.71
CA ALA A 115 2.12 -14.96 -14.31
C ALA A 115 3.53 -15.07 -13.70
N VAL A 116 4.49 -15.65 -14.45
CA VAL A 116 5.90 -15.73 -14.02
C VAL A 116 6.51 -14.33 -13.86
N LEU A 117 6.31 -13.45 -14.83
CA LEU A 117 6.81 -12.07 -14.76
C LEU A 117 6.18 -11.31 -13.59
N ARG A 118 4.88 -11.51 -13.34
CA ARG A 118 4.18 -10.93 -12.19
C ARG A 118 4.70 -11.44 -10.84
N PHE A 119 5.09 -12.71 -10.77
CA PHE A 119 5.73 -13.24 -9.57
C PHE A 119 7.07 -12.53 -9.28
N PHE A 120 7.95 -12.39 -10.28
CA PHE A 120 9.20 -11.66 -10.11
C PHE A 120 8.99 -10.17 -9.84
N MET A 121 8.01 -9.55 -10.48
CA MET A 121 7.66 -8.15 -10.23
C MET A 121 7.16 -7.96 -8.79
N GLY A 122 6.25 -8.82 -8.31
CA GLY A 122 5.74 -8.80 -6.94
C GLY A 122 6.84 -9.02 -5.90
N SER A 123 7.78 -9.94 -6.18
CA SER A 123 8.94 -10.19 -5.32
C SER A 123 9.79 -8.93 -5.13
N ALA A 124 10.02 -8.18 -6.18
CA ALA A 124 10.85 -6.96 -6.15
C ALA A 124 10.08 -5.75 -5.59
N GLU A 125 8.82 -5.57 -5.98
CA GLU A 125 7.96 -4.48 -5.47
C GLU A 125 7.64 -4.60 -3.98
N ALA A 126 7.73 -5.80 -3.39
CA ALA A 126 7.57 -6.04 -1.97
C ALA A 126 8.52 -5.20 -1.09
N ALA A 127 9.62 -4.70 -1.67
CA ALA A 127 10.56 -3.80 -1.00
C ALA A 127 9.97 -2.42 -0.67
N ALA A 128 8.92 -1.96 -1.36
CA ALA A 128 8.42 -0.59 -1.23
C ALA A 128 7.96 -0.25 0.20
N THR A 129 7.24 -1.15 0.88
CA THR A 129 6.75 -0.93 2.24
C THR A 129 7.88 -0.86 3.29
N PRO A 130 8.81 -1.82 3.38
CA PRO A 130 9.93 -1.71 4.31
C PRO A 130 10.88 -0.56 3.96
N ALA A 131 11.09 -0.25 2.68
CA ALA A 131 11.87 0.91 2.26
C ALA A 131 11.25 2.23 2.75
N ASN A 132 9.91 2.37 2.69
CA ASN A 132 9.19 3.52 3.22
C ASN A 132 9.47 3.73 4.72
N ALA A 133 9.28 2.68 5.52
CA ALA A 133 9.52 2.75 6.96
C ALA A 133 10.99 3.12 7.26
N LYS A 134 11.93 2.54 6.51
CA LYS A 134 13.37 2.80 6.66
C LYS A 134 13.72 4.24 6.26
N ALA A 135 13.22 4.74 5.13
CA ALA A 135 13.45 6.11 4.68
C ALA A 135 12.99 7.14 5.73
N ILE A 136 11.80 6.93 6.31
CA ILE A 136 11.26 7.81 7.34
C ILE A 136 12.09 7.73 8.62
N SER A 137 12.47 6.52 9.04
CA SER A 137 13.26 6.35 10.27
C SER A 137 14.67 6.95 10.16
N ASP A 138 15.29 6.86 8.98
CA ASP A 138 16.67 7.36 8.76
C ASP A 138 16.72 8.88 8.61
N TRP A 139 15.72 9.50 7.97
CA TRP A 139 15.74 10.92 7.62
C TRP A 139 14.96 11.83 8.56
N PHE A 140 14.09 11.30 9.43
CA PHE A 140 13.20 12.12 10.25
C PHE A 140 13.32 11.82 11.74
N PRO A 141 13.43 12.87 12.60
CA PRO A 141 13.32 12.73 14.05
C PRO A 141 11.89 12.28 14.41
N LYS A 142 11.74 11.65 15.58
CA LYS A 142 10.44 11.06 16.05
C LYS A 142 9.25 12.01 15.89
N LYS A 143 9.44 13.29 16.23
CA LYS A 143 8.37 14.30 16.17
C LYS A 143 7.84 14.56 14.77
N GLU A 144 8.64 14.36 13.71
CA GLU A 144 8.26 14.60 12.32
C GLU A 144 7.86 13.31 11.57
N ARG A 145 8.19 12.12 12.09
CA ARG A 145 7.85 10.82 11.46
C ARG A 145 6.37 10.65 11.10
N PRO A 146 5.39 11.06 11.96
CA PRO A 146 3.98 10.95 11.58
C PRO A 146 3.62 11.80 10.37
N ILE A 147 4.21 12.99 10.25
CA ILE A 147 3.99 13.90 9.11
C ILE A 147 4.63 13.32 7.86
N ALA A 148 5.88 12.84 7.97
CA ALA A 148 6.59 12.19 6.86
C ALA A 148 5.85 10.94 6.37
N ALA A 149 5.32 10.11 7.28
CA ALA A 149 4.51 8.94 6.94
C ALA A 149 3.20 9.31 6.23
N GLY A 150 2.55 10.39 6.64
CA GLY A 150 1.38 10.93 5.95
C GLY A 150 1.69 11.32 4.51
N TRP A 151 2.77 12.08 4.30
CA TRP A 151 3.22 12.43 2.95
C TRP A 151 3.63 11.20 2.13
N ALA A 152 4.30 10.23 2.74
CA ALA A 152 4.67 8.99 2.06
C ALA A 152 3.43 8.23 1.56
N GLY A 153 2.34 8.24 2.33
CA GLY A 153 1.04 7.69 1.90
C GLY A 153 0.49 8.33 0.63
N VAL A 154 0.65 9.64 0.48
CA VAL A 154 0.20 10.39 -0.70
C VAL A 154 0.86 9.90 -1.99
N GLY A 155 2.12 9.45 -1.95
CA GLY A 155 2.82 8.91 -3.13
C GLY A 155 2.16 7.65 -3.69
N PHE A 156 1.67 6.75 -2.82
CA PHE A 156 0.94 5.55 -3.23
C PHE A 156 -0.35 5.90 -3.98
N SER A 157 -1.08 6.85 -3.45
CA SER A 157 -2.37 7.27 -4.01
C SER A 157 -2.23 8.06 -5.30
N ILE A 158 -1.28 8.98 -5.38
CA ILE A 158 -0.98 9.71 -6.62
C ILE A 158 -0.64 8.71 -7.74
N GLY A 159 0.18 7.68 -7.43
CA GLY A 159 0.52 6.64 -8.40
C GLY A 159 -0.72 5.87 -8.87
N ALA A 160 -1.61 5.48 -7.97
CA ALA A 160 -2.85 4.79 -8.30
C ALA A 160 -3.80 5.65 -9.14
N MET A 161 -3.90 6.96 -8.84
CA MET A 161 -4.72 7.90 -9.60
C MET A 161 -4.17 8.21 -10.99
N LEU A 162 -2.84 8.35 -11.12
CA LEU A 162 -2.19 8.66 -12.39
C LEU A 162 -2.06 7.44 -13.30
N ALA A 163 -2.11 6.22 -12.77
CA ALA A 163 -1.95 5.01 -13.56
C ALA A 163 -2.97 4.88 -14.70
N PRO A 164 -4.30 5.00 -14.50
CA PRO A 164 -5.25 4.84 -15.59
C PRO A 164 -5.02 5.80 -16.76
N PRO A 165 -4.94 7.13 -16.59
CA PRO A 165 -4.72 8.03 -17.72
C PRO A 165 -3.36 7.80 -18.40
N ILE A 166 -2.28 7.58 -17.64
CA ILE A 166 -0.94 7.39 -18.21
C ILE A 166 -0.87 6.09 -19.01
N ILE A 167 -1.37 4.99 -18.46
CA ILE A 167 -1.29 3.68 -19.11
C ILE A 167 -2.19 3.61 -20.34
N VAL A 168 -3.39 4.20 -20.29
CA VAL A 168 -4.28 4.22 -21.45
C VAL A 168 -3.71 5.11 -22.56
N LEU A 169 -3.13 6.27 -22.25
CA LEU A 169 -2.44 7.10 -23.25
C LEU A 169 -1.28 6.34 -23.90
N ALA A 170 -0.46 5.66 -23.11
CA ALA A 170 0.63 4.83 -23.64
C ALA A 170 0.10 3.67 -24.51
N HIS A 171 -1.00 3.03 -24.08
CA HIS A 171 -1.64 1.96 -24.84
C HIS A 171 -2.19 2.45 -26.19
N VAL A 172 -2.90 3.57 -26.22
CA VAL A 172 -3.44 4.14 -27.47
C VAL A 172 -2.34 4.50 -28.47
N ALA A 173 -1.19 4.98 -27.97
CA ALA A 173 -0.06 5.37 -28.81
C ALA A 173 0.81 4.19 -29.27
N LEU A 174 1.03 3.17 -28.43
CA LEU A 174 2.09 2.17 -28.59
C LEU A 174 1.59 0.71 -28.44
N GLY A 175 0.28 0.49 -28.24
CA GLY A 175 -0.28 -0.81 -27.90
C GLY A 175 0.02 -1.23 -26.44
N TRP A 176 -0.51 -2.38 -26.02
CA TRP A 176 -0.32 -2.85 -24.64
C TRP A 176 1.16 -3.20 -24.33
N GLN A 177 1.89 -3.71 -25.31
CA GLN A 177 3.33 -3.97 -25.17
C GLN A 177 4.10 -2.67 -24.92
N GLY A 178 3.78 -1.63 -25.71
CA GLY A 178 4.40 -0.32 -25.56
C GLY A 178 4.04 0.35 -24.21
N ALA A 179 2.85 0.12 -23.67
CA ALA A 179 2.48 0.61 -22.35
C ALA A 179 3.32 0.00 -21.22
N PHE A 180 3.65 -1.29 -21.28
CA PHE A 180 4.58 -1.92 -20.33
C PHE A 180 6.02 -1.44 -20.51
N LEU A 181 6.49 -1.30 -21.74
CA LEU A 181 7.81 -0.72 -22.02
C LEU A 181 7.93 0.70 -21.49
N PHE A 182 6.93 1.54 -21.74
CA PHE A 182 6.89 2.91 -21.28
C PHE A 182 6.91 3.02 -19.75
N SER A 183 6.04 2.26 -19.07
CA SER A 183 5.96 2.29 -17.60
C SER A 183 7.23 1.74 -16.94
N GLY A 184 7.82 0.67 -17.50
CA GLY A 184 9.09 0.14 -17.03
C GLY A 184 10.27 1.09 -17.30
N ALA A 185 10.29 1.79 -18.46
CA ALA A 185 11.28 2.83 -18.74
C ALA A 185 11.16 4.01 -17.76
N LEU A 186 9.94 4.43 -17.44
CA LEU A 186 9.70 5.46 -16.42
C LEU A 186 10.28 5.04 -15.06
N ALA A 187 10.08 3.76 -14.68
CA ALA A 187 10.67 3.20 -13.46
C ALA A 187 12.21 3.19 -13.54
N MET A 188 12.79 2.85 -14.68
CA MET A 188 14.24 2.86 -14.85
C MET A 188 14.83 4.28 -14.78
N ILE A 189 14.15 5.28 -15.32
CA ILE A 189 14.54 6.69 -15.16
C ILE A 189 14.59 7.05 -13.67
N TRP A 190 13.56 6.67 -12.91
CA TRP A 190 13.55 6.90 -11.48
C TRP A 190 14.67 6.14 -10.75
N VAL A 191 14.98 4.92 -11.13
CA VAL A 191 16.11 4.13 -10.59
C VAL A 191 17.43 4.90 -10.75
N LEU A 192 17.66 5.51 -11.92
CA LEU A 192 18.85 6.34 -12.17
C LEU A 192 18.88 7.60 -11.29
N LEU A 193 17.72 8.25 -11.11
CA LEU A 193 17.60 9.38 -10.18
C LEU A 193 17.89 8.97 -8.73
N TRP A 194 17.34 7.81 -8.29
CA TRP A 194 17.60 7.25 -6.97
C TRP A 194 19.09 6.97 -6.77
N TRP A 195 19.70 6.25 -7.66
CA TRP A 195 21.13 5.92 -7.61
C TRP A 195 22.01 7.18 -7.52
N ARG A 196 21.68 8.21 -8.28
CA ARG A 196 22.46 9.45 -8.40
C ARG A 196 22.28 10.39 -7.20
N PHE A 197 21.06 10.51 -6.69
CA PHE A 197 20.71 11.56 -5.73
C PHE A 197 20.47 11.06 -4.30
N TYR A 198 19.99 9.83 -4.13
CA TYR A 198 19.75 9.33 -2.78
C TYR A 198 21.06 8.94 -2.09
N HIS A 199 21.22 9.39 -0.83
CA HIS A 199 22.27 8.94 0.09
C HIS A 199 21.65 8.85 1.49
N SER A 200 22.31 8.13 2.41
CA SER A 200 21.93 8.17 3.83
C SER A 200 22.33 9.49 4.46
N PRO A 201 21.70 9.90 5.57
CA PRO A 201 22.09 11.12 6.29
C PRO A 201 23.59 11.18 6.60
N ASP A 202 24.18 10.05 7.04
CA ASP A 202 25.59 9.98 7.41
C ASP A 202 26.56 10.22 6.26
N THR A 203 26.13 10.02 5.01
CA THR A 203 26.98 10.09 3.82
C THR A 203 26.57 11.16 2.83
N HIS A 204 25.51 11.92 3.11
CA HIS A 204 24.97 12.86 2.13
C HIS A 204 25.82 14.13 2.03
N PRO A 205 26.46 14.42 0.87
CA PRO A 205 27.44 15.48 0.75
C PRO A 205 26.87 16.90 0.92
N ASN A 206 25.56 17.08 0.73
CA ASN A 206 24.90 18.38 0.77
C ASN A 206 24.08 18.59 2.05
N LEU A 207 24.15 17.68 3.04
CA LEU A 207 23.48 17.83 4.33
C LEU A 207 24.26 18.83 5.19
N SER A 208 23.54 19.79 5.81
CA SER A 208 24.13 20.72 6.77
C SER A 208 24.31 20.05 8.13
N GLU A 209 25.29 20.52 8.91
CA GLU A 209 25.53 20.03 10.28
C GLU A 209 24.31 20.22 11.17
N GLU A 210 23.67 21.38 11.10
CA GLU A 210 22.46 21.69 11.85
C GLU A 210 21.30 20.70 11.55
N GLU A 211 21.11 20.34 10.26
CA GLU A 211 20.07 19.38 9.88
C GLU A 211 20.46 17.95 10.25
N PHE A 212 21.75 17.62 10.21
CA PHE A 212 22.24 16.32 10.68
C PHE A 212 21.99 16.13 12.18
N GLU A 213 22.35 17.13 13.01
CA GLU A 213 22.06 17.12 14.46
C GLU A 213 20.54 17.05 14.72
N PHE A 214 19.75 17.79 13.94
CA PHE A 214 18.29 17.76 14.04
C PHE A 214 17.70 16.38 13.74
N ILE A 215 18.22 15.66 12.74
CA ILE A 215 17.77 14.30 12.39
C ILE A 215 18.10 13.33 13.54
N HIS A 216 19.29 13.47 14.16
CA HIS A 216 19.78 12.54 15.17
C HIS A 216 19.46 12.97 16.63
N GLN A 217 18.66 14.03 16.86
CA GLN A 217 18.40 14.58 18.20
C GLN A 217 17.78 13.59 19.19
N ASP A 218 17.13 12.51 18.71
CA ASP A 218 16.35 11.61 19.56
C ASP A 218 17.17 10.50 20.23
N ASN A 219 18.46 10.29 19.86
CA ASN A 219 19.38 9.29 20.41
C ASN A 219 18.66 7.99 20.81
N GLU A 220 17.97 7.36 19.85
CA GLU A 220 17.13 6.20 20.13
C GLU A 220 17.96 4.99 20.55
N PRO A 221 17.76 4.44 21.77
CA PRO A 221 18.39 3.18 22.11
C PRO A 221 17.84 2.08 21.17
N VAL A 222 18.76 1.30 20.61
CA VAL A 222 18.39 0.12 19.83
C VAL A 222 17.82 -0.90 20.82
N LEU A 223 16.49 -0.98 20.89
CA LEU A 223 15.83 -1.99 21.74
C LEU A 223 16.07 -3.38 21.15
N PRO A 224 16.40 -4.38 21.99
CA PRO A 224 16.59 -5.76 21.55
C PRO A 224 15.31 -6.24 20.85
N ARG A 225 15.43 -6.61 19.59
CA ARG A 225 14.32 -7.21 18.84
C ARG A 225 14.19 -8.66 19.24
N LEU A 226 12.99 -9.08 19.57
CA LEU A 226 12.68 -10.49 19.76
C LEU A 226 12.86 -11.22 18.42
N PRO A 227 13.40 -12.43 18.41
CA PRO A 227 13.43 -13.28 17.22
C PRO A 227 12.02 -13.42 16.64
N PHE A 228 11.90 -13.37 15.30
CA PHE A 228 10.61 -13.36 14.60
C PHE A 228 9.68 -14.49 15.05
N LEU A 229 10.17 -15.72 15.11
CA LEU A 229 9.38 -16.89 15.54
C LEU A 229 8.88 -16.75 16.99
N LYS A 230 9.68 -16.16 17.89
CA LYS A 230 9.27 -15.91 19.28
C LYS A 230 8.18 -14.85 19.35
N SER A 231 8.30 -13.78 18.56
CA SER A 231 7.26 -12.75 18.44
C SER A 231 5.96 -13.35 17.89
N LEU A 232 6.04 -14.18 16.86
CA LEU A 232 4.89 -14.89 16.30
C LEU A 232 4.19 -15.79 17.33
N ALA A 233 4.96 -16.56 18.12
CA ALA A 233 4.40 -17.42 19.17
C ALA A 233 3.72 -16.64 20.30
N ILE A 234 4.20 -15.43 20.63
CA ILE A 234 3.58 -14.55 21.61
C ILE A 234 2.27 -13.96 21.04
N LEU A 235 2.33 -13.45 19.81
CA LEU A 235 1.19 -12.78 19.17
C LEU A 235 0.07 -13.75 18.82
N SER A 236 0.37 -14.99 18.45
CA SER A 236 -0.64 -16.04 18.19
C SER A 236 -1.52 -16.37 19.41
N LYS A 237 -1.08 -16.05 20.63
CA LYS A 237 -1.85 -16.20 21.87
C LYS A 237 -2.59 -14.93 22.28
N ASN A 238 -2.34 -13.80 21.60
CA ASN A 238 -2.93 -12.51 21.97
C ASN A 238 -4.26 -12.27 21.25
N LYS A 239 -5.38 -12.25 21.97
CA LYS A 239 -6.71 -12.01 21.41
C LYS A 239 -6.82 -10.67 20.67
N LYS A 240 -6.14 -9.62 21.13
CA LYS A 240 -6.14 -8.31 20.46
C LYS A 240 -5.51 -8.37 19.08
N PHE A 241 -4.53 -9.26 18.87
CA PHE A 241 -3.93 -9.48 17.55
C PHE A 241 -4.98 -9.96 16.55
N TYR A 242 -5.81 -10.93 16.92
CA TYR A 242 -6.90 -11.42 16.06
C TYR A 242 -7.98 -10.36 15.81
N GLY A 243 -8.23 -9.48 16.79
CA GLY A 243 -9.11 -8.32 16.63
C GLY A 243 -8.65 -7.32 15.60
N ILE A 244 -7.36 -7.36 15.18
CA ILE A 244 -6.79 -6.53 14.10
C ILE A 244 -6.60 -7.35 12.83
N ALA A 245 -6.07 -8.56 12.94
CA ALA A 245 -5.73 -9.39 11.79
C ALA A 245 -6.97 -9.87 11.01
N ILE A 246 -8.07 -10.24 11.70
CA ILE A 246 -9.30 -10.69 11.03
C ILE A 246 -9.98 -9.55 10.26
N PRO A 247 -10.20 -8.35 10.83
CA PRO A 247 -10.72 -7.23 10.04
C PRO A 247 -9.82 -6.84 8.88
N ALA A 248 -8.49 -6.87 9.03
CA ALA A 248 -7.57 -6.61 7.94
C ALA A 248 -7.68 -7.66 6.82
N PHE A 249 -7.81 -8.95 7.19
CA PHE A 249 -8.06 -10.04 6.25
C PHE A 249 -9.37 -9.84 5.47
N LEU A 250 -10.43 -9.42 6.14
CA LEU A 250 -11.75 -9.25 5.51
C LEU A 250 -11.85 -7.98 4.64
N ALA A 251 -11.11 -6.93 4.98
CA ALA A 251 -11.14 -5.67 4.24
C ALA A 251 -10.32 -5.71 2.93
N GLU A 252 -9.20 -6.41 2.90
CA GLU A 252 -8.24 -6.33 1.80
C GLU A 252 -8.74 -6.84 0.44
N PRO A 253 -9.66 -7.83 0.34
CA PRO A 253 -10.24 -8.23 -0.94
C PRO A 253 -10.81 -7.06 -1.75
N ALA A 254 -11.44 -6.08 -1.11
CA ALA A 254 -11.96 -4.90 -1.78
C ALA A 254 -10.85 -4.06 -2.43
N TRP A 255 -9.71 -3.88 -1.74
CA TRP A 255 -8.57 -3.15 -2.30
C TRP A 255 -7.95 -3.86 -3.52
N ALA A 256 -7.84 -5.20 -3.46
CA ALA A 256 -7.40 -6.00 -4.58
C ALA A 256 -8.33 -5.86 -5.79
N VAL A 257 -9.64 -5.85 -5.55
CA VAL A 257 -10.65 -5.65 -6.61
C VAL A 257 -10.51 -4.27 -7.22
N PHE A 258 -10.35 -3.21 -6.43
CA PHE A 258 -10.16 -1.86 -6.95
C PHE A 258 -8.92 -1.74 -7.84
N SER A 259 -7.82 -2.39 -7.44
CA SER A 259 -6.54 -2.29 -8.14
C SER A 259 -6.46 -3.14 -9.41
N PHE A 260 -7.06 -4.34 -9.41
CA PHE A 260 -6.80 -5.33 -10.45
C PHE A 260 -8.04 -5.76 -11.24
N TRP A 261 -9.25 -5.57 -10.68
CA TRP A 261 -10.48 -6.13 -11.26
C TRP A 261 -11.50 -5.09 -11.71
N VAL A 262 -11.52 -3.90 -11.09
CA VAL A 262 -12.48 -2.84 -11.47
C VAL A 262 -12.39 -2.46 -12.94
N PRO A 263 -11.21 -2.26 -13.56
CA PRO A 263 -11.14 -1.96 -14.98
C PRO A 263 -11.76 -3.06 -15.86
N LEU A 264 -11.49 -4.33 -15.54
CA LEU A 264 -12.08 -5.47 -16.25
C LEU A 264 -13.61 -5.50 -16.06
N TYR A 265 -14.10 -5.37 -14.82
CA TYR A 265 -15.52 -5.31 -14.50
C TYR A 265 -16.25 -4.19 -15.26
N LEU A 266 -15.67 -2.99 -15.30
CA LEU A 266 -16.26 -1.85 -16.00
C LEU A 266 -16.34 -2.09 -17.52
N ALA A 267 -15.33 -2.77 -18.09
CA ALA A 267 -15.33 -3.12 -19.50
C ALA A 267 -16.36 -4.23 -19.81
N THR A 268 -16.34 -5.33 -19.06
CA THR A 268 -17.12 -6.55 -19.38
C THR A 268 -18.58 -6.46 -18.94
N GLU A 269 -18.84 -5.93 -17.75
CA GLU A 269 -20.18 -5.92 -17.14
C GLU A 269 -20.91 -4.57 -17.34
N ARG A 270 -20.18 -3.49 -17.61
CA ARG A 270 -20.73 -2.14 -17.72
C ARG A 270 -20.49 -1.50 -19.10
N GLY A 271 -19.83 -2.20 -20.02
CA GLY A 271 -19.63 -1.78 -21.40
C GLY A 271 -18.82 -0.49 -21.57
N MET A 272 -17.97 -0.13 -20.58
CA MET A 272 -17.12 1.04 -20.66
C MET A 272 -15.89 0.77 -21.55
N ASP A 273 -15.58 1.73 -22.43
CA ASP A 273 -14.35 1.70 -23.20
C ASP A 273 -13.13 2.13 -22.35
N LEU A 274 -11.93 1.88 -22.87
CA LEU A 274 -10.67 2.21 -22.17
C LEU A 274 -10.52 3.70 -21.87
N LYS A 275 -11.07 4.59 -22.68
CA LYS A 275 -11.02 6.04 -22.44
C LYS A 275 -11.89 6.43 -21.25
N GLN A 276 -13.10 5.85 -21.17
CA GLN A 276 -14.00 6.03 -20.03
C GLN A 276 -13.40 5.47 -18.75
N ILE A 277 -12.78 4.29 -18.82
CA ILE A 277 -12.04 3.69 -17.69
C ILE A 277 -10.91 4.63 -17.23
N ALA A 278 -10.10 5.15 -18.17
CA ALA A 278 -9.04 6.11 -17.84
C ALA A 278 -9.56 7.37 -17.14
N MET A 279 -10.75 7.82 -17.53
CA MET A 279 -11.36 9.05 -17.02
C MET A 279 -11.95 8.87 -15.60
N PHE A 280 -12.37 7.66 -15.22
CA PHE A 280 -13.15 7.47 -13.99
C PHE A 280 -12.59 6.42 -13.01
N ALA A 281 -11.77 5.46 -13.45
CA ALA A 281 -11.28 4.37 -12.58
C ALA A 281 -10.31 4.82 -11.47
N TRP A 282 -9.86 6.05 -11.46
CA TRP A 282 -9.04 6.63 -10.40
C TRP A 282 -9.84 7.20 -9.23
N LEU A 283 -11.16 7.45 -9.43
CA LEU A 283 -12.03 8.06 -8.41
C LEU A 283 -12.11 7.25 -7.09
N PRO A 284 -12.17 5.91 -7.10
CA PRO A 284 -12.13 5.13 -5.86
C PRO A 284 -10.86 5.37 -5.02
N PHE A 285 -9.72 5.58 -5.66
CA PHE A 285 -8.45 5.85 -4.98
C PHE A 285 -8.42 7.27 -4.38
N LEU A 286 -8.95 8.26 -5.09
CA LEU A 286 -9.14 9.62 -4.54
C LEU A 286 -10.07 9.59 -3.32
N ALA A 287 -11.19 8.87 -3.41
CA ALA A 287 -12.12 8.74 -2.31
C ALA A 287 -11.47 8.03 -1.10
N ALA A 288 -10.62 7.04 -1.35
CA ALA A 288 -9.83 6.39 -0.32
C ALA A 288 -8.90 7.37 0.41
N ASP A 289 -8.21 8.26 -0.32
CA ASP A 289 -7.36 9.28 0.30
C ASP A 289 -8.14 10.25 1.18
N ILE A 290 -9.29 10.69 0.69
CA ILE A 290 -10.21 11.52 1.49
C ILE A 290 -10.64 10.74 2.75
N GLY A 291 -10.92 9.43 2.62
CA GLY A 291 -11.23 8.53 3.74
C GLY A 291 -10.09 8.43 4.76
N SER A 292 -8.84 8.35 4.28
CA SER A 292 -7.66 8.35 5.15
C SER A 292 -7.60 9.59 6.03
N VAL A 293 -7.72 10.78 5.43
CA VAL A 293 -7.73 12.05 6.16
C VAL A 293 -8.94 12.15 7.07
N ALA A 294 -10.13 11.80 6.58
CA ALA A 294 -11.38 11.85 7.32
C ALA A 294 -11.37 10.95 8.56
N SER A 295 -10.64 9.83 8.53
CA SER A 295 -10.58 8.87 9.63
C SER A 295 -10.14 9.49 10.96
N GLY A 296 -9.14 10.37 10.92
CA GLY A 296 -8.66 11.10 12.08
C GLY A 296 -9.69 12.13 12.62
N TYR A 297 -10.43 12.78 11.71
CA TYR A 297 -11.50 13.70 12.10
C TYR A 297 -12.70 12.96 12.70
N LEU A 298 -13.08 11.82 12.12
CA LEU A 298 -14.14 10.95 12.68
C LEU A 298 -13.82 10.54 14.12
N THR A 299 -12.58 10.14 14.37
CA THR A 299 -12.13 9.78 15.73
C THR A 299 -12.30 10.94 16.71
N LYS A 300 -11.89 12.17 16.33
CA LYS A 300 -12.09 13.37 17.15
C LYS A 300 -13.56 13.70 17.36
N LEU A 301 -14.38 13.49 16.33
CA LEU A 301 -15.83 13.73 16.36
C LEU A 301 -16.50 12.80 17.40
N TYR A 302 -16.18 11.50 17.37
CA TYR A 302 -16.68 10.53 18.34
C TYR A 302 -16.26 10.85 19.77
N GLN A 303 -15.03 11.31 19.98
CA GLN A 303 -14.57 11.77 21.30
C GLN A 303 -15.36 12.99 21.78
N LYS A 304 -15.54 14.00 20.88
CA LYS A 304 -16.20 15.28 21.23
C LYS A 304 -17.70 15.13 21.46
N TRP A 305 -18.41 14.40 20.60
CA TRP A 305 -19.87 14.36 20.62
C TRP A 305 -20.44 13.25 21.50
N PHE A 306 -19.74 12.13 21.59
CA PHE A 306 -20.22 10.95 22.33
C PHE A 306 -19.41 10.64 23.58
N GLY A 307 -18.36 11.41 23.88
CA GLY A 307 -17.49 11.19 25.04
C GLY A 307 -16.80 9.82 25.01
N CYS A 308 -16.53 9.28 23.82
CA CYS A 308 -15.87 7.99 23.67
C CYS A 308 -14.42 8.03 24.17
N SER A 309 -13.94 6.94 24.78
CA SER A 309 -12.51 6.76 25.01
C SER A 309 -11.75 6.73 23.68
N ARG A 310 -10.41 6.89 23.73
CA ARG A 310 -9.57 6.90 22.52
C ARG A 310 -9.73 5.61 21.71
N ILE A 311 -9.69 4.46 22.35
CA ILE A 311 -9.87 3.15 21.70
C ILE A 311 -11.29 3.02 21.14
N ASN A 312 -12.33 3.34 21.92
CA ASN A 312 -13.70 3.27 21.45
C ASN A 312 -13.99 4.20 20.28
N SER A 313 -13.35 5.37 20.20
CA SER A 313 -13.51 6.29 19.07
C SER A 313 -12.84 5.75 17.79
N VAL A 314 -11.71 5.05 17.91
CA VAL A 314 -11.06 4.38 16.79
C VAL A 314 -11.92 3.20 16.29
N VAL A 315 -12.47 2.39 17.22
CA VAL A 315 -13.42 1.31 16.88
C VAL A 315 -14.67 1.86 16.19
N ALA A 316 -15.29 2.93 16.74
CA ALA A 316 -16.47 3.54 16.14
C ALA A 316 -16.20 4.09 14.72
N SER A 317 -15.03 4.70 14.49
CA SER A 317 -14.62 5.16 13.16
C SER A 317 -14.46 4.00 12.19
N SER A 318 -13.87 2.87 12.64
CA SER A 318 -13.75 1.64 11.82
C SER A 318 -15.13 1.09 11.45
N VAL A 319 -16.06 1.05 12.41
CA VAL A 319 -17.45 0.61 12.20
C VAL A 319 -18.15 1.52 11.16
N THR A 320 -17.94 2.84 11.23
CA THR A 320 -18.46 3.77 10.21
C THR A 320 -17.93 3.43 8.82
N GLY A 321 -16.62 3.16 8.71
CA GLY A 321 -16.01 2.68 7.45
C GLY A 321 -16.66 1.39 6.95
N ALA A 322 -16.88 0.41 7.85
CA ALA A 322 -17.53 -0.85 7.52
C ALA A 322 -18.98 -0.68 7.00
N PHE A 323 -19.74 0.25 7.57
CA PHE A 323 -21.06 0.59 7.03
C PHE A 323 -20.98 1.21 5.63
N MET A 324 -19.97 2.03 5.34
CA MET A 324 -19.78 2.60 4.02
C MET A 324 -19.42 1.53 2.96
N MET A 325 -18.76 0.44 3.36
CA MET A 325 -18.46 -0.71 2.48
C MET A 325 -19.71 -1.41 1.96
N ILE A 326 -20.87 -1.27 2.62
CA ILE A 326 -22.16 -1.81 2.12
C ILE A 326 -22.48 -1.23 0.73
N SER A 327 -21.97 -0.06 0.39
CA SER A 327 -22.13 0.53 -0.95
C SER A 327 -21.72 -0.44 -2.07
N LEU A 328 -20.74 -1.31 -1.82
CA LEU A 328 -20.30 -2.32 -2.80
C LEU A 328 -21.40 -3.32 -3.13
N ALA A 329 -22.27 -3.68 -2.19
CA ALA A 329 -23.39 -4.57 -2.47
C ALA A 329 -24.40 -3.93 -3.45
N PHE A 330 -24.54 -2.61 -3.44
CA PHE A 330 -25.41 -1.90 -4.38
C PHE A 330 -24.83 -1.79 -5.79
N VAL A 331 -23.52 -2.00 -5.97
CA VAL A 331 -22.89 -2.11 -7.29
C VAL A 331 -23.51 -3.25 -8.10
N ALA A 332 -23.87 -4.34 -7.44
CA ALA A 332 -24.46 -5.52 -8.07
C ALA A 332 -25.83 -5.26 -8.73
N ILE A 333 -26.60 -4.33 -8.19
CA ILE A 333 -27.98 -4.06 -8.66
C ILE A 333 -28.08 -2.85 -9.60
N THR A 334 -27.05 -2.01 -9.68
CA THR A 334 -27.08 -0.87 -10.60
C THR A 334 -26.61 -1.26 -12.01
N GLN A 335 -27.31 -0.74 -13.02
CA GLN A 335 -26.89 -0.87 -14.42
C GLN A 335 -26.09 0.35 -14.91
N ASN A 336 -26.17 1.47 -14.20
CA ASN A 336 -25.48 2.69 -14.59
C ASN A 336 -23.99 2.61 -14.21
N PRO A 337 -23.06 2.67 -15.18
CA PRO A 337 -21.62 2.57 -14.91
C PRO A 337 -21.08 3.68 -14.01
N TYR A 338 -21.59 4.89 -14.14
CA TYR A 338 -21.16 6.04 -13.33
C TYR A 338 -21.63 5.92 -11.88
N LEU A 339 -22.85 5.39 -11.67
CA LEU A 339 -23.34 5.10 -10.33
C LEU A 339 -22.53 3.94 -9.70
N ALA A 340 -22.16 2.93 -10.49
CA ALA A 340 -21.29 1.86 -10.02
C ALA A 340 -19.93 2.41 -9.53
N ILE A 341 -19.30 3.30 -10.29
CA ILE A 341 -18.05 3.97 -9.89
C ILE A 341 -18.24 4.82 -8.64
N ALA A 342 -19.32 5.55 -8.50
CA ALA A 342 -19.62 6.33 -7.30
C ALA A 342 -19.79 5.43 -6.07
N LEU A 343 -20.48 4.29 -6.18
CA LEU A 343 -20.65 3.32 -5.12
C LEU A 343 -19.32 2.64 -4.75
N ILE A 344 -18.49 2.28 -5.74
CA ILE A 344 -17.13 1.76 -5.51
C ILE A 344 -16.27 2.82 -4.81
N SER A 345 -16.42 4.11 -5.15
CA SER A 345 -15.69 5.19 -4.52
C SER A 345 -16.09 5.39 -3.05
N ILE A 346 -17.37 5.25 -2.71
CA ILE A 346 -17.84 5.24 -1.32
C ILE A 346 -17.21 4.06 -0.56
N GLY A 347 -17.16 2.88 -1.19
CA GLY A 347 -16.45 1.71 -0.65
C GLY A 347 -14.96 1.98 -0.45
N GLY A 348 -14.29 2.62 -1.41
CA GLY A 348 -12.88 3.00 -1.30
C GLY A 348 -12.60 3.93 -0.11
N PHE A 349 -13.47 4.92 0.11
CA PHE A 349 -13.42 5.78 1.29
C PHE A 349 -13.55 4.95 2.58
N GLY A 350 -14.57 4.07 2.67
CA GLY A 350 -14.81 3.22 3.83
C GLY A 350 -13.64 2.30 4.13
N HIS A 351 -13.11 1.62 3.11
CA HIS A 351 -11.93 0.75 3.20
C HIS A 351 -10.75 1.48 3.82
N GLN A 352 -10.44 2.68 3.34
CA GLN A 352 -9.27 3.41 3.83
C GLN A 352 -9.47 3.93 5.26
N VAL A 353 -10.69 4.30 5.65
CA VAL A 353 -11.03 4.59 7.05
C VAL A 353 -10.69 3.38 7.93
N ILE A 354 -11.13 2.16 7.54
CA ILE A 354 -10.85 0.92 8.30
C ILE A 354 -9.34 0.70 8.39
N SER A 355 -8.62 0.73 7.27
CA SER A 355 -7.18 0.47 7.20
C SER A 355 -6.36 1.40 8.10
N CYS A 356 -6.68 2.71 8.10
CA CYS A 356 -6.05 3.70 8.98
C CYS A 356 -6.36 3.44 10.45
N MET A 357 -7.59 3.10 10.77
CA MET A 357 -8.01 2.84 12.16
C MET A 357 -7.43 1.53 12.69
N LEU A 358 -7.29 0.49 11.88
CA LEU A 358 -6.57 -0.74 12.27
C LEU A 358 -5.11 -0.45 12.59
N SER A 359 -4.45 0.40 11.80
CA SER A 359 -3.08 0.84 12.07
C SER A 359 -2.98 1.64 13.38
N ALA A 360 -3.95 2.51 13.66
CA ALA A 360 -4.02 3.24 14.91
C ALA A 360 -4.22 2.31 16.10
N LEU A 361 -5.08 1.28 16.00
CA LEU A 361 -5.28 0.28 17.06
C LEU A 361 -4.01 -0.52 17.37
N VAL A 362 -3.18 -0.80 16.38
CA VAL A 362 -1.87 -1.44 16.63
C VAL A 362 -1.02 -0.57 17.55
N VAL A 363 -0.91 0.73 17.25
CA VAL A 363 -0.09 1.67 18.04
C VAL A 363 -0.64 1.86 19.45
N GLU A 364 -1.97 1.85 19.61
CA GLU A 364 -2.63 2.06 20.90
C GLU A 364 -2.64 0.80 21.79
N SER A 365 -2.49 -0.39 21.22
CA SER A 365 -2.79 -1.64 21.92
C SER A 365 -1.59 -2.56 22.13
N PHE A 366 -0.46 -2.27 21.48
CA PHE A 366 0.74 -3.09 21.54
C PHE A 366 1.96 -2.26 21.96
N ASP A 367 2.89 -2.90 22.66
CA ASP A 367 4.15 -2.29 23.06
C ASP A 367 4.96 -1.81 21.85
N LYS A 368 5.70 -0.70 21.99
CA LYS A 368 6.51 -0.10 20.93
C LYS A 368 7.42 -1.12 20.22
N ASN A 369 7.93 -2.11 20.93
CA ASN A 369 8.81 -3.17 20.41
C ASN A 369 8.08 -4.18 19.52
N GLN A 370 6.74 -4.22 19.57
CA GLN A 370 5.90 -5.17 18.85
C GLN A 370 5.12 -4.53 17.71
N VAL A 371 4.97 -3.19 17.71
CA VAL A 371 4.15 -2.44 16.73
C VAL A 371 4.54 -2.78 15.29
N ALA A 372 5.83 -2.81 14.97
CA ALA A 372 6.30 -3.12 13.62
C ALA A 372 5.97 -4.57 13.22
N THR A 373 6.18 -5.52 14.13
CA THR A 373 5.88 -6.95 13.92
C THR A 373 4.37 -7.18 13.75
N VAL A 374 3.55 -6.55 14.59
CA VAL A 374 2.07 -6.64 14.50
C VAL A 374 1.57 -6.07 13.19
N ASN A 375 2.07 -4.89 12.76
CA ASN A 375 1.71 -4.31 11.47
C ASN A 375 2.17 -5.19 10.29
N GLY A 376 3.34 -5.79 10.36
CA GLY A 376 3.83 -6.74 9.34
C GLY A 376 2.92 -7.97 9.22
N LEU A 377 2.57 -8.59 10.34
CA LEU A 377 1.67 -9.76 10.36
C LEU A 377 0.23 -9.39 9.92
N ARG A 378 -0.25 -8.20 10.30
CA ARG A 378 -1.52 -7.66 9.79
C ARG A 378 -1.48 -7.54 8.26
N GLY A 379 -0.39 -6.97 7.71
CA GLY A 379 -0.21 -6.85 6.27
C GLY A 379 -0.16 -8.20 5.56
N SER A 380 0.57 -9.18 6.12
CA SER A 380 0.59 -10.55 5.56
C SER A 380 -0.81 -11.19 5.59
N SER A 381 -1.57 -10.99 6.66
CA SER A 381 -2.97 -11.46 6.75
C SER A 381 -3.83 -10.86 5.64
N ALA A 382 -3.69 -9.56 5.38
CA ALA A 382 -4.38 -8.83 4.32
C ALA A 382 -4.01 -9.39 2.92
N TRP A 383 -2.72 -9.50 2.61
CA TRP A 383 -2.26 -10.01 1.31
C TRP A 383 -2.65 -11.47 1.02
N ILE A 384 -2.69 -12.33 2.06
CA ILE A 384 -3.22 -13.70 1.92
C ILE A 384 -4.70 -13.66 1.53
N ALA A 385 -5.51 -12.78 2.15
CA ALA A 385 -6.92 -12.62 1.78
C ALA A 385 -7.09 -12.15 0.33
N SER A 386 -6.30 -11.16 -0.10
CA SER A 386 -6.25 -10.70 -1.49
C SER A 386 -5.95 -11.85 -2.46
N PHE A 387 -4.94 -12.65 -2.14
CA PHE A 387 -4.56 -13.82 -2.94
C PHE A 387 -5.71 -14.82 -3.07
N LEU A 388 -6.29 -15.25 -1.95
CA LEU A 388 -7.38 -16.22 -1.93
C LEU A 388 -8.62 -15.70 -2.66
N PHE A 389 -8.99 -14.44 -2.43
CA PHE A 389 -10.15 -13.83 -3.06
C PHE A 389 -9.96 -13.62 -4.57
N THR A 390 -8.74 -13.28 -5.01
CA THR A 390 -8.40 -13.19 -6.43
C THR A 390 -8.59 -14.54 -7.14
N LEU A 391 -8.14 -15.63 -6.53
CA LEU A 391 -8.38 -16.97 -7.09
C LEU A 391 -9.87 -17.33 -7.10
N LEU A 392 -10.61 -16.97 -6.05
CA LEU A 392 -12.07 -17.16 -6.00
C LEU A 392 -12.75 -16.41 -7.15
N ILE A 393 -12.39 -15.12 -7.39
CA ILE A 393 -12.94 -14.35 -8.52
C ILE A 393 -12.69 -15.10 -9.83
N GLY A 394 -11.45 -15.54 -10.06
CA GLY A 394 -11.09 -16.27 -11.29
C GLY A 394 -11.88 -17.56 -11.50
N ALA A 395 -12.14 -18.29 -10.42
CA ALA A 395 -12.86 -19.56 -10.49
C ALA A 395 -14.37 -19.40 -10.75
N VAL A 396 -14.98 -18.31 -10.28
CA VAL A 396 -16.46 -18.22 -10.28
C VAL A 396 -17.01 -17.09 -11.14
N SER A 397 -16.22 -16.08 -11.51
CA SER A 397 -16.75 -14.90 -12.20
C SER A 397 -17.28 -15.19 -13.60
N ASP A 398 -16.71 -16.15 -14.31
CA ASP A 398 -17.21 -16.57 -15.65
C ASP A 398 -18.55 -17.33 -15.56
N THR A 399 -18.91 -17.87 -14.38
CA THR A 399 -20.14 -18.65 -14.17
C THR A 399 -21.24 -17.85 -13.50
N ILE A 400 -20.92 -17.07 -12.45
CA ILE A 400 -21.89 -16.32 -11.65
C ILE A 400 -21.77 -14.80 -11.80
N GLY A 401 -20.79 -14.32 -12.60
CA GLY A 401 -20.48 -12.90 -12.77
C GLY A 401 -19.81 -12.27 -11.55
N PHE A 402 -19.58 -10.97 -11.62
CA PHE A 402 -18.97 -10.19 -10.54
C PHE A 402 -19.96 -9.77 -9.44
N ASN A 403 -21.26 -9.75 -9.73
CA ASN A 403 -22.27 -9.21 -8.82
C ASN A 403 -22.32 -9.89 -7.44
N PRO A 404 -22.31 -11.24 -7.31
CA PRO A 404 -22.27 -11.90 -6.00
C PRO A 404 -21.01 -11.58 -5.21
N LEU A 405 -19.89 -11.35 -5.89
CA LEU A 405 -18.61 -11.02 -5.25
C LEU A 405 -18.63 -9.61 -4.65
N PHE A 406 -19.23 -8.63 -5.35
CA PHE A 406 -19.44 -7.28 -4.81
C PHE A 406 -20.38 -7.30 -3.60
N ILE A 407 -21.46 -8.11 -3.63
CA ILE A 407 -22.35 -8.28 -2.48
C ILE A 407 -21.56 -8.83 -1.28
N ALA A 408 -20.79 -9.90 -1.48
CA ALA A 408 -20.00 -10.51 -0.41
C ALA A 408 -19.01 -9.51 0.23
N MET A 409 -18.27 -8.76 -0.61
CA MET A 409 -17.33 -7.72 -0.12
C MET A 409 -18.03 -6.64 0.68
N GLY A 410 -19.25 -6.23 0.30
CA GLY A 410 -20.02 -5.24 1.05
C GLY A 410 -20.33 -5.65 2.50
N PHE A 411 -20.33 -6.94 2.79
CA PHE A 411 -20.60 -7.47 4.14
C PHE A 411 -19.37 -7.94 4.90
N PHE A 412 -18.23 -8.20 4.24
CA PHE A 412 -17.02 -8.68 4.92
C PHE A 412 -16.56 -7.75 6.03
N ASP A 413 -16.58 -6.45 5.78
CA ASP A 413 -16.14 -5.46 6.76
C ASP A 413 -17.09 -5.30 7.94
N LEU A 414 -18.39 -5.59 7.77
CA LEU A 414 -19.34 -5.65 8.90
C LEU A 414 -19.00 -6.84 9.82
N ILE A 415 -18.60 -7.98 9.27
CA ILE A 415 -18.13 -9.12 10.06
C ILE A 415 -16.86 -8.71 10.80
N GLY A 416 -15.91 -8.03 10.12
CA GLY A 416 -14.71 -7.47 10.72
C GLY A 416 -15.03 -6.49 11.87
N ALA A 417 -16.02 -5.63 11.69
CA ALA A 417 -16.48 -4.69 12.71
C ALA A 417 -17.02 -5.39 13.98
N VAL A 418 -17.71 -6.53 13.82
CA VAL A 418 -18.16 -7.34 14.97
C VAL A 418 -16.95 -7.83 15.80
N PHE A 419 -15.89 -8.33 15.14
CA PHE A 419 -14.66 -8.73 15.84
C PHE A 419 -13.98 -7.55 16.52
N LEU A 420 -13.94 -6.38 15.88
CA LEU A 420 -13.40 -5.15 16.49
C LEU A 420 -14.16 -4.78 17.78
N ILE A 421 -15.49 -4.74 17.70
CA ILE A 421 -16.33 -4.42 18.86
C ILE A 421 -16.12 -5.46 19.97
N ALA A 422 -16.15 -6.74 19.64
CA ALA A 422 -16.05 -7.83 20.61
C ALA A 422 -14.71 -7.85 21.38
N LEU A 423 -13.60 -7.46 20.70
CA LEU A 423 -12.25 -7.63 21.24
C LEU A 423 -11.62 -6.31 21.73
N PHE A 424 -12.13 -5.15 21.29
CA PHE A 424 -11.55 -3.85 21.63
C PHE A 424 -12.52 -2.90 22.33
N ALA A 425 -13.85 -3.05 22.18
CA ALA A 425 -14.78 -2.11 22.81
C ALA A 425 -14.66 -2.15 24.34
N GLU A 426 -14.22 -1.04 24.90
CA GLU A 426 -14.15 -0.86 26.36
C GLU A 426 -15.55 -0.62 26.91
N ARG A 427 -15.96 -1.41 27.90
CA ARG A 427 -17.23 -1.17 28.61
C ARG A 427 -17.17 0.17 29.34
N ARG A 428 -18.15 1.01 29.09
CA ARG A 428 -18.28 2.32 29.75
C ARG A 428 -18.37 2.07 31.29
N ASN A 429 -17.30 2.38 32.01
CA ASN A 429 -17.32 2.33 33.45
C ASN A 429 -18.29 3.41 33.95
N LYS A 430 -19.44 3.00 34.49
CA LYS A 430 -20.48 3.89 35.08
C LYS A 430 -19.99 4.78 36.25
N LYS A 431 -18.72 4.66 36.67
CA LYS A 431 -18.14 5.40 37.82
C LYS A 431 -17.57 6.78 37.49
N GLN A 432 -17.50 7.21 36.21
CA GLN A 432 -16.94 8.54 35.86
C GLN A 432 -18.01 9.61 35.56
N SER A 433 -19.30 9.33 35.71
CA SER A 433 -20.37 10.32 35.54
C SER A 433 -20.95 10.85 36.87
N ALA A 434 -20.28 10.60 37.98
CA ALA A 434 -20.71 11.03 39.32
C ALA A 434 -19.57 11.76 40.07
N ALA A 435 -18.70 12.49 39.36
CA ALA A 435 -17.75 13.42 39.95
C ALA A 435 -17.79 14.76 39.20
#